data_711e9791d2d41c453cc37fe0f3af645e
#
_entry.id   711e9791d2d41c453cc37fe0f3af645e
#
_cell.length_a   1.000
_cell.length_b   1.000
_cell.length_c   1.000
_cell.angle_alpha   90.00
_cell.angle_beta   90.00
_cell.angle_gamma   90.00
#
_symmetry.space_group_name_H-M   'P 1'
#
loop_
_entity.id
_entity.type
_entity.pdbx_description
1 polymer ?
#
loop_
_entity_poly.entity_id
_entity_poly.type
_entity_poly.pdbx_seq_one_letter_code
_entity_poly.pdbx_strand_id
1 'polypeptide(L)'
;MTLLIIVTFAVVYLGMAIGHLPRLKVDRTGIAMLGAIVLLVAGAVTEGAAIKAIDFPTLFILLGLMILSAQFALSGFYDWCAWRLANVPWRPEALLAAVVVVAGGLSALLANDVVVFAMTPLLCAGLRARGLDARPYLIALAGAANAGSAATVIGNPQNILIGQLGHLGFWRFLFACGVPAFLSLVIVYWVVARVWRGRLSDGQAPALVNRGEGPPDAPRAWQLSKGLIGVVVLLVAFTTAFPRDVAVLGIAGCMLVSRRFASRDMLGLVDWHLLALFAGLFILTGALADTGLPGQLVDQLAASGLALDRLPFLGAFSVLASNSIGNVPAVVLLMKVWAHPPEGALYALALFSTLAGNLLLPGSLANIITVERAAAVGVTLGFRDHARCGVPMTVLSLLLATVWLLAMGYIAAV
;
A
#
# COMPACT_ATOMS: atom_id res chain seq x y z
N MET A 1 -16.73 -19.78 24.34
CA MET A 1 -15.67 -19.50 23.34
C MET A 1 -16.08 -18.42 22.35
N THR A 2 -17.24 -18.46 21.74
CA THR A 2 -17.72 -17.45 20.76
C THR A 2 -17.65 -16.01 21.30
N LEU A 3 -18.10 -15.75 22.53
CA LEU A 3 -18.03 -14.44 23.15
C LEU A 3 -16.57 -13.94 23.27
N LEU A 4 -15.63 -14.82 23.64
CA LEU A 4 -14.22 -14.47 23.74
C LEU A 4 -13.67 -14.06 22.38
N ILE A 5 -14.01 -14.79 21.31
CA ILE A 5 -13.58 -14.46 19.93
C ILE A 5 -14.11 -13.08 19.54
N ILE A 6 -15.41 -12.81 19.76
CA ILE A 6 -16.04 -11.53 19.42
C ILE A 6 -15.40 -10.38 20.19
N VAL A 7 -15.21 -10.54 21.51
CA VAL A 7 -14.61 -9.49 22.35
C VAL A 7 -13.17 -9.24 21.95
N THR A 8 -12.36 -10.31 21.76
CA THR A 8 -10.97 -10.17 21.31
C THR A 8 -10.89 -9.48 19.96
N PHE A 9 -11.73 -9.89 19.00
CA PHE A 9 -11.81 -9.26 17.68
C PHE A 9 -12.16 -7.76 17.79
N ALA A 10 -13.20 -7.42 18.55
CA ALA A 10 -13.63 -6.03 18.73
C ALA A 10 -12.54 -5.17 19.38
N VAL A 11 -11.87 -5.69 20.43
CA VAL A 11 -10.78 -5.00 21.12
C VAL A 11 -9.59 -4.78 20.17
N VAL A 12 -9.21 -5.80 19.39
CA VAL A 12 -8.11 -5.69 18.41
C VAL A 12 -8.42 -4.65 17.35
N TYR A 13 -9.60 -4.71 16.72
CA TYR A 13 -9.96 -3.77 15.66
C TYR A 13 -10.15 -2.33 16.18
N LEU A 14 -10.68 -2.17 17.40
CA LEU A 14 -10.72 -0.86 18.07
C LEU A 14 -9.31 -0.35 18.39
N GLY A 15 -8.43 -1.22 18.88
CA GLY A 15 -7.03 -0.86 19.15
C GLY A 15 -6.29 -0.47 17.87
N MET A 16 -6.51 -1.16 16.76
CA MET A 16 -5.95 -0.79 15.45
C MET A 16 -6.49 0.54 14.94
N ALA A 17 -7.77 0.86 15.20
CA ALA A 17 -8.37 2.13 14.86
C ALA A 17 -7.73 3.29 15.65
N ILE A 18 -7.41 3.08 16.92
CA ILE A 18 -6.67 4.05 17.76
C ILE A 18 -5.21 4.15 17.30
N GLY A 19 -4.66 3.09 16.71
CA GLY A 19 -3.30 3.03 16.16
C GLY A 19 -2.23 2.57 17.15
N HIS A 20 -2.48 2.67 18.45
CA HIS A 20 -1.61 2.21 19.53
C HIS A 20 -2.43 1.98 20.82
N LEU A 21 -1.94 1.14 21.70
CA LEU A 21 -2.56 0.98 23.01
C LEU A 21 -2.12 2.13 23.94
N PRO A 22 -3.07 2.84 24.60
CA PRO A 22 -2.74 3.92 25.51
C PRO A 22 -1.77 3.44 26.61
N ARG A 23 -0.71 4.21 26.85
CA ARG A 23 0.37 3.92 27.84
C ARG A 23 1.26 2.72 27.51
N LEU A 24 1.05 2.02 26.42
CA LEU A 24 1.88 0.90 25.97
C LEU A 24 2.55 1.23 24.62
N LYS A 25 3.76 0.74 24.42
CA LYS A 25 4.48 0.85 23.13
C LYS A 25 4.11 -0.33 22.22
N VAL A 26 2.81 -0.53 21.99
CA VAL A 26 2.28 -1.61 21.14
C VAL A 26 1.59 -0.97 19.95
N ASP A 27 2.11 -1.25 18.77
CA ASP A 27 1.59 -0.80 17.47
C ASP A 27 0.48 -1.71 16.93
N ARG A 28 -0.01 -1.43 15.73
CA ARG A 28 -1.07 -2.21 15.07
C ARG A 28 -0.69 -3.69 14.92
N THR A 29 0.56 -3.99 14.59
CA THR A 29 1.07 -5.36 14.44
C THR A 29 1.06 -6.09 15.78
N GLY A 30 1.58 -5.45 16.82
CA GLY A 30 1.56 -6.00 18.17
C GLY A 30 0.14 -6.25 18.67
N ILE A 31 -0.81 -5.36 18.38
CA ILE A 31 -2.23 -5.52 18.76
C ILE A 31 -2.84 -6.76 18.07
N ALA A 32 -2.64 -6.93 16.77
CA ALA A 32 -3.15 -8.08 16.03
C ALA A 32 -2.54 -9.40 16.53
N MET A 33 -1.22 -9.41 16.74
CA MET A 33 -0.51 -10.58 17.25
C MET A 33 -0.96 -10.95 18.67
N LEU A 34 -1.12 -9.96 19.56
CA LEU A 34 -1.62 -10.21 20.93
C LEU A 34 -3.03 -10.82 20.90
N GLY A 35 -3.90 -10.33 20.03
CA GLY A 35 -5.24 -10.91 19.87
C GLY A 35 -5.19 -12.37 19.42
N ALA A 36 -4.36 -12.70 18.43
CA ALA A 36 -4.17 -14.06 17.96
C ALA A 36 -3.60 -14.97 19.07
N ILE A 37 -2.60 -14.49 19.82
CA ILE A 37 -2.01 -15.20 20.95
C ILE A 37 -3.07 -15.47 22.04
N VAL A 38 -3.90 -14.48 22.38
CA VAL A 38 -4.98 -14.64 23.37
C VAL A 38 -5.94 -15.74 22.96
N LEU A 39 -6.35 -15.80 21.68
CA LEU A 39 -7.26 -16.84 21.20
C LEU A 39 -6.63 -18.24 21.24
N LEU A 40 -5.34 -18.36 20.93
CA LEU A 40 -4.59 -19.62 21.00
C LEU A 40 -4.41 -20.08 22.45
N VAL A 41 -3.93 -19.22 23.35
CA VAL A 41 -3.68 -19.55 24.76
C VAL A 41 -4.97 -19.90 25.51
N ALA A 42 -6.07 -19.21 25.18
CA ALA A 42 -7.38 -19.52 25.75
C ALA A 42 -8.04 -20.77 25.14
N GLY A 43 -7.41 -21.42 24.16
CA GLY A 43 -7.97 -22.59 23.48
C GLY A 43 -9.21 -22.30 22.63
N ALA A 44 -9.46 -21.03 22.32
CA ALA A 44 -10.57 -20.63 21.44
C ALA A 44 -10.28 -20.97 19.96
N VAL A 45 -9.00 -21.04 19.61
CA VAL A 45 -8.50 -21.50 18.31
C VAL A 45 -7.44 -22.56 18.56
N THR A 46 -7.52 -23.68 17.86
CA THR A 46 -6.47 -24.72 17.91
C THR A 46 -5.31 -24.34 17.00
N GLU A 47 -4.11 -24.87 17.26
CA GLU A 47 -2.94 -24.65 16.39
C GLU A 47 -3.23 -25.01 14.93
N GLY A 48 -3.89 -26.16 14.69
CA GLY A 48 -4.26 -26.61 13.36
C GLY A 48 -5.25 -25.66 12.67
N ALA A 49 -6.20 -25.08 13.41
CA ALA A 49 -7.14 -24.07 12.88
C ALA A 49 -6.41 -22.76 12.58
N ALA A 50 -5.49 -22.33 13.44
CA ALA A 50 -4.68 -21.13 13.20
C ALA A 50 -3.82 -21.26 11.93
N ILE A 51 -3.16 -22.41 11.73
CA ILE A 51 -2.37 -22.67 10.52
C ILE A 51 -3.25 -22.66 9.27
N LYS A 52 -4.45 -23.25 9.32
CA LYS A 52 -5.41 -23.25 8.20
C LYS A 52 -5.98 -21.87 7.90
N ALA A 53 -6.11 -21.01 8.91
CA ALA A 53 -6.61 -19.65 8.73
C ALA A 53 -5.63 -18.76 7.96
N ILE A 54 -4.31 -19.02 8.08
CA ILE A 54 -3.26 -18.25 7.42
C ILE A 54 -3.22 -18.59 5.92
N ASP A 55 -3.34 -17.54 5.10
CA ASP A 55 -3.14 -17.65 3.65
C ASP A 55 -1.65 -17.54 3.32
N PHE A 56 -0.95 -18.68 3.34
CA PHE A 56 0.47 -18.77 3.02
C PHE A 56 0.82 -18.27 1.61
N PRO A 57 0.04 -18.55 0.54
CA PRO A 57 0.30 -18.00 -0.78
C PRO A 57 0.42 -16.48 -0.78
N THR A 58 -0.49 -15.77 -0.10
CA THR A 58 -0.39 -14.31 0.03
C THR A 58 0.89 -13.89 0.76
N LEU A 59 1.24 -14.56 1.88
CA LEU A 59 2.48 -14.23 2.62
C LEU A 59 3.73 -14.49 1.79
N PHE A 60 3.77 -15.56 0.98
CA PHE A 60 4.88 -15.88 0.11
C PHE A 60 5.03 -14.86 -1.02
N ILE A 61 3.93 -14.41 -1.62
CA ILE A 61 3.96 -13.36 -2.62
C ILE A 61 4.48 -12.05 -2.01
N LEU A 62 3.98 -11.66 -0.83
CA LEU A 62 4.46 -10.47 -0.12
C LEU A 62 5.96 -10.54 0.17
N LEU A 63 6.42 -11.64 0.78
CA LEU A 63 7.82 -11.86 1.10
C LEU A 63 8.70 -11.76 -0.15
N GLY A 64 8.31 -12.44 -1.21
CA GLY A 64 9.10 -12.47 -2.43
C GLY A 64 9.16 -11.12 -3.15
N LEU A 65 8.06 -10.36 -3.18
CA LEU A 65 8.04 -9.01 -3.74
C LEU A 65 8.85 -8.02 -2.89
N MET A 66 8.86 -8.17 -1.56
CA MET A 66 9.72 -7.38 -0.68
C MET A 66 11.21 -7.66 -0.93
N ILE A 67 11.60 -8.93 -1.12
CA ILE A 67 12.98 -9.31 -1.48
C ILE A 67 13.34 -8.73 -2.86
N LEU A 68 12.45 -8.78 -3.83
CA LEU A 68 12.66 -8.15 -5.14
C LEU A 68 12.82 -6.62 -5.02
N SER A 69 11.99 -5.95 -4.21
CA SER A 69 12.15 -4.53 -3.90
C SER A 69 13.47 -4.22 -3.20
N ALA A 70 13.93 -5.09 -2.28
CA ALA A 70 15.21 -4.96 -1.60
C ALA A 70 16.39 -5.03 -2.58
N GLN A 71 16.30 -5.83 -3.65
CA GLN A 71 17.29 -5.87 -4.72
C GLN A 71 17.47 -4.49 -5.37
N PHE A 72 16.37 -3.77 -5.65
CA PHE A 72 16.42 -2.41 -6.20
C PHE A 72 16.97 -1.41 -5.17
N ALA A 73 16.57 -1.52 -3.91
CA ALA A 73 17.06 -0.65 -2.84
C ALA A 73 18.59 -0.77 -2.67
N LEU A 74 19.11 -2.00 -2.53
CA LEU A 74 20.53 -2.24 -2.37
C LEU A 74 21.36 -1.94 -3.63
N SER A 75 20.74 -1.95 -4.81
CA SER A 75 21.40 -1.51 -6.03
C SER A 75 21.65 -0.01 -6.11
N GLY A 76 21.03 0.80 -5.21
CA GLY A 76 21.06 2.26 -5.23
C GLY A 76 20.07 2.88 -6.24
N PHE A 77 19.14 2.08 -6.78
CA PHE A 77 18.23 2.56 -7.84
C PHE A 77 17.26 3.63 -7.35
N TYR A 78 16.65 3.45 -6.18
CA TYR A 78 15.71 4.44 -5.63
C TYR A 78 16.44 5.75 -5.28
N ASP A 79 17.64 5.64 -4.72
CA ASP A 79 18.48 6.78 -4.36
C ASP A 79 18.86 7.57 -5.61
N TRP A 80 19.24 6.88 -6.67
CA TRP A 80 19.54 7.50 -7.96
C TRP A 80 18.31 8.19 -8.57
N CYS A 81 17.14 7.54 -8.55
CA CYS A 81 15.89 8.14 -9.04
C CYS A 81 15.56 9.43 -8.27
N ALA A 82 15.58 9.37 -6.93
CA ALA A 82 15.26 10.52 -6.09
C ALA A 82 16.27 11.66 -6.27
N TRP A 83 17.56 11.34 -6.30
CA TRP A 83 18.62 12.32 -6.55
C TRP A 83 18.48 12.95 -7.94
N ARG A 84 18.23 12.13 -8.95
CA ARG A 84 18.05 12.62 -10.34
C ARG A 84 16.88 13.59 -10.42
N LEU A 85 15.73 13.24 -9.83
CA LEU A 85 14.56 14.12 -9.76
C LEU A 85 14.88 15.44 -9.06
N ALA A 86 15.53 15.37 -7.91
CA ALA A 86 15.84 16.55 -7.10
C ALA A 86 16.82 17.51 -7.79
N ASN A 87 17.73 17.02 -8.65
CA ASN A 87 18.83 17.81 -9.24
C ASN A 87 18.58 18.25 -10.69
N VAL A 88 17.49 17.81 -11.33
CA VAL A 88 17.15 18.30 -12.68
C VAL A 88 16.64 19.75 -12.59
N PRO A 89 17.13 20.70 -13.41
CA PRO A 89 16.74 22.11 -13.35
C PRO A 89 15.37 22.38 -14.00
N TRP A 90 14.38 21.58 -13.66
CA TRP A 90 13.02 21.76 -14.14
C TRP A 90 12.26 22.82 -13.32
N ARG A 91 11.23 23.38 -13.95
CA ARG A 91 10.25 24.23 -13.24
C ARG A 91 9.57 23.42 -12.14
N PRO A 92 9.15 24.03 -11.02
CA PRO A 92 8.52 23.35 -9.91
C PRO A 92 7.36 22.43 -10.30
N GLU A 93 6.53 22.86 -11.27
CA GLU A 93 5.38 22.08 -11.75
C GLU A 93 5.82 20.84 -12.54
N ALA A 94 6.85 20.98 -13.38
CA ALA A 94 7.40 19.84 -14.14
C ALA A 94 8.09 18.82 -13.22
N LEU A 95 8.77 19.32 -12.19
CA LEU A 95 9.36 18.47 -11.16
C LEU A 95 8.26 17.71 -10.38
N LEU A 96 7.15 18.40 -10.02
CA LEU A 96 6.02 17.78 -9.37
C LEU A 96 5.42 16.65 -10.24
N ALA A 97 5.23 16.92 -11.54
CA ALA A 97 4.75 15.91 -12.49
C ALA A 97 5.71 14.71 -12.56
N ALA A 98 7.01 14.95 -12.60
CA ALA A 98 8.02 13.89 -12.63
C ALA A 98 8.02 13.05 -11.34
N VAL A 99 7.86 13.66 -10.17
CA VAL A 99 7.71 12.94 -8.90
C VAL A 99 6.48 12.03 -8.95
N VAL A 100 5.34 12.53 -9.43
CA VAL A 100 4.10 11.74 -9.56
C VAL A 100 4.29 10.56 -10.52
N VAL A 101 4.87 10.79 -11.69
CA VAL A 101 5.07 9.73 -12.70
C VAL A 101 6.05 8.66 -12.20
N VAL A 102 7.18 9.08 -11.62
CA VAL A 102 8.18 8.13 -11.12
C VAL A 102 7.64 7.35 -9.93
N ALA A 103 7.06 8.02 -8.94
CA ALA A 103 6.52 7.35 -7.76
C ALA A 103 5.37 6.40 -8.13
N GLY A 104 4.44 6.85 -8.97
CA GLY A 104 3.31 6.02 -9.41
C GLY A 104 3.77 4.82 -10.25
N GLY A 105 4.68 5.04 -11.19
CA GLY A 105 5.22 3.98 -12.05
C GLY A 105 6.00 2.93 -11.27
N LEU A 106 6.85 3.34 -10.34
CA LEU A 106 7.58 2.41 -9.47
C LEU A 106 6.64 1.63 -8.55
N SER A 107 5.65 2.30 -7.97
CA SER A 107 4.68 1.67 -7.06
C SER A 107 3.68 0.74 -7.76
N ALA A 108 3.51 0.85 -9.06
CA ALA A 108 2.72 -0.11 -9.84
C ALA A 108 3.42 -1.48 -10.01
N LEU A 109 4.76 -1.51 -9.91
CA LEU A 109 5.58 -2.71 -10.17
C LEU A 109 6.32 -3.22 -8.93
N LEU A 110 6.56 -2.33 -7.95
CA LEU A 110 7.33 -2.59 -6.74
C LEU A 110 6.52 -2.17 -5.53
N ALA A 111 6.90 -2.65 -4.34
CA ALA A 111 6.19 -2.30 -3.11
C ALA A 111 6.19 -0.78 -2.88
N ASN A 112 5.00 -0.18 -2.85
CA ASN A 112 4.80 1.27 -2.71
C ASN A 112 5.45 1.83 -1.44
N ASP A 113 5.46 1.08 -0.35
CA ASP A 113 6.03 1.47 0.94
C ASP A 113 7.56 1.63 0.84
N VAL A 114 8.23 0.72 0.10
CA VAL A 114 9.68 0.81 -0.15
C VAL A 114 10.01 2.03 -1.02
N VAL A 115 9.18 2.33 -2.02
CA VAL A 115 9.36 3.50 -2.89
C VAL A 115 9.34 4.79 -2.07
N VAL A 116 8.32 5.00 -1.23
CA VAL A 116 8.22 6.22 -0.42
C VAL A 116 9.29 6.26 0.67
N PHE A 117 9.63 5.11 1.28
CA PHE A 117 10.67 5.02 2.29
C PHE A 117 12.03 5.50 1.77
N ALA A 118 12.44 5.03 0.60
CA ALA A 118 13.73 5.36 0.01
C ALA A 118 13.76 6.78 -0.58
N MET A 119 12.69 7.20 -1.28
CA MET A 119 12.71 8.47 -2.00
C MET A 119 12.51 9.69 -1.10
N THR A 120 11.80 9.57 0.03
CA THR A 120 11.45 10.72 0.87
C THR A 120 12.66 11.52 1.36
N PRO A 121 13.68 10.94 2.03
CA PRO A 121 14.77 11.72 2.60
C PRO A 121 15.61 12.43 1.52
N LEU A 122 15.83 11.77 0.38
CA LEU A 122 16.62 12.32 -0.72
C LEU A 122 15.90 13.44 -1.46
N LEU A 123 14.58 13.29 -1.67
CA LEU A 123 13.76 14.38 -2.20
C LEU A 123 13.76 15.58 -1.25
N CYS A 124 13.62 15.36 0.06
CA CYS A 124 13.71 16.45 1.06
C CYS A 124 15.03 17.21 0.95
N ALA A 125 16.16 16.48 0.90
CA ALA A 125 17.49 17.07 0.81
C ALA A 125 17.65 17.89 -0.48
N GLY A 126 17.32 17.31 -1.64
CA GLY A 126 17.49 17.96 -2.93
C GLY A 126 16.55 19.14 -3.15
N LEU A 127 15.28 19.06 -2.70
CA LEU A 127 14.32 20.16 -2.79
C LEU A 127 14.73 21.33 -1.91
N ARG A 128 15.21 21.06 -0.69
CA ARG A 128 15.76 22.10 0.19
C ARG A 128 16.99 22.77 -0.40
N ALA A 129 17.92 22.02 -0.99
CA ALA A 129 19.09 22.58 -1.66
C ALA A 129 18.72 23.54 -2.80
N ARG A 130 17.53 23.39 -3.38
CA ARG A 130 16.98 24.28 -4.42
C ARG A 130 16.11 25.42 -3.86
N GLY A 131 15.92 25.51 -2.54
CA GLY A 131 15.03 26.48 -1.93
C GLY A 131 13.55 26.21 -2.23
N LEU A 132 13.16 24.94 -2.48
CA LEU A 132 11.77 24.53 -2.73
C LEU A 132 11.14 24.00 -1.45
N ASP A 133 9.83 24.25 -1.27
CA ASP A 133 9.07 23.61 -0.20
C ASP A 133 8.89 22.11 -0.51
N ALA A 134 9.41 21.24 0.37
CA ALA A 134 9.32 19.80 0.16
C ALA A 134 7.89 19.24 0.36
N ARG A 135 7.04 19.89 1.15
CA ARG A 135 5.70 19.38 1.55
C ARG A 135 4.80 19.00 0.37
N PRO A 136 4.59 19.84 -0.67
CA PRO A 136 3.74 19.47 -1.80
C PRO A 136 4.29 18.26 -2.59
N TYR A 137 5.61 18.17 -2.72
CA TYR A 137 6.23 17.04 -3.42
C TYR A 137 6.11 15.73 -2.62
N LEU A 138 6.16 15.80 -1.29
CA LEU A 138 5.96 14.64 -0.42
C LEU A 138 4.51 14.17 -0.41
N ILE A 139 3.54 15.10 -0.41
CA ILE A 139 2.12 14.75 -0.57
C ILE A 139 1.89 14.08 -1.93
N ALA A 140 2.51 14.63 -2.99
CA ALA A 140 2.42 14.04 -4.32
C ALA A 140 3.11 12.67 -4.40
N LEU A 141 4.26 12.49 -3.75
CA LEU A 141 4.98 11.22 -3.67
C LEU A 141 4.09 10.13 -3.05
N ALA A 142 3.54 10.39 -1.86
CA ALA A 142 2.70 9.43 -1.15
C ALA A 142 1.37 9.17 -1.91
N GLY A 143 0.73 10.25 -2.39
CA GLY A 143 -0.51 10.13 -3.17
C GLY A 143 -0.33 9.38 -4.48
N ALA A 144 0.78 9.59 -5.17
CA ALA A 144 1.11 8.89 -6.41
C ALA A 144 1.53 7.44 -6.15
N ALA A 145 2.23 7.16 -5.04
CA ALA A 145 2.57 5.79 -4.67
C ALA A 145 1.31 4.96 -4.40
N ASN A 146 0.33 5.51 -3.68
CA ASN A 146 -0.96 4.85 -3.49
C ASN A 146 -1.73 4.70 -4.82
N ALA A 147 -1.90 5.78 -5.60
CA ALA A 147 -2.62 5.73 -6.87
C ALA A 147 -1.98 4.76 -7.87
N GLY A 148 -0.65 4.80 -8.01
CA GLY A 148 0.10 3.91 -8.91
C GLY A 148 0.00 2.45 -8.50
N SER A 149 0.09 2.16 -7.20
CA SER A 149 -0.02 0.80 -6.69
C SER A 149 -1.41 0.18 -6.90
N ALA A 150 -2.45 0.99 -7.07
CA ALA A 150 -3.78 0.52 -7.41
C ALA A 150 -3.88 -0.11 -8.81
N ALA A 151 -2.93 0.18 -9.71
CA ALA A 151 -2.97 -0.25 -11.10
C ALA A 151 -2.80 -1.76 -11.27
N THR A 152 -2.05 -2.43 -10.41
CA THR A 152 -1.68 -3.83 -10.58
C THR A 152 -2.00 -4.66 -9.34
N VAL A 153 -2.13 -5.95 -9.55
CA VAL A 153 -2.36 -6.92 -8.47
C VAL A 153 -1.16 -7.03 -7.51
N ILE A 154 0.03 -6.61 -7.95
CA ILE A 154 1.28 -6.68 -7.16
C ILE A 154 1.69 -5.35 -6.53
N GLY A 155 0.97 -4.25 -6.80
CA GLY A 155 1.37 -2.90 -6.41
C GLY A 155 1.32 -2.64 -4.90
N ASN A 156 0.44 -3.33 -4.17
CA ASN A 156 0.31 -3.20 -2.72
C ASN A 156 -0.25 -4.47 -2.07
N PRO A 157 -0.10 -4.62 -0.73
CA PRO A 157 -0.49 -5.83 -0.02
C PRO A 157 -1.97 -6.21 -0.14
N GLN A 158 -2.88 -5.23 -0.11
CA GLN A 158 -4.32 -5.50 -0.22
C GLN A 158 -4.71 -5.99 -1.62
N ASN A 159 -4.09 -5.48 -2.69
CA ASN A 159 -4.33 -5.95 -4.04
C ASN A 159 -3.83 -7.38 -4.25
N ILE A 160 -2.68 -7.71 -3.64
CA ILE A 160 -2.15 -9.08 -3.64
C ILE A 160 -3.16 -10.03 -3.00
N LEU A 161 -3.68 -9.68 -1.83
CA LEU A 161 -4.68 -10.47 -1.12
C LEU A 161 -5.97 -10.64 -1.95
N ILE A 162 -6.52 -9.54 -2.48
CA ILE A 162 -7.73 -9.56 -3.32
C ILE A 162 -7.48 -10.41 -4.56
N GLY A 163 -6.35 -10.22 -5.23
CA GLY A 163 -5.99 -10.95 -6.43
C GLY A 163 -5.77 -12.44 -6.21
N GLN A 164 -5.22 -12.82 -5.05
CA GLN A 164 -4.96 -14.21 -4.68
C GLN A 164 -6.25 -14.92 -4.27
N LEU A 165 -6.99 -14.38 -3.30
CA LEU A 165 -8.25 -14.99 -2.83
C LEU A 165 -9.38 -14.92 -3.86
N GLY A 166 -9.41 -13.85 -4.67
CA GLY A 166 -10.37 -13.69 -5.76
C GLY A 166 -9.99 -14.40 -7.06
N HIS A 167 -8.83 -15.07 -7.12
CA HIS A 167 -8.28 -15.72 -8.32
C HIS A 167 -8.28 -14.82 -9.57
N LEU A 168 -8.02 -13.50 -9.38
CA LEU A 168 -8.11 -12.51 -10.44
C LEU A 168 -6.96 -12.63 -11.44
N GLY A 169 -7.28 -12.60 -12.73
CA GLY A 169 -6.29 -12.58 -13.80
C GLY A 169 -5.49 -11.29 -13.83
N PHE A 170 -4.16 -11.36 -14.01
CA PHE A 170 -3.27 -10.19 -14.02
C PHE A 170 -3.72 -9.13 -15.05
N TRP A 171 -3.96 -9.53 -16.29
CA TRP A 171 -4.37 -8.61 -17.35
C TRP A 171 -5.75 -8.01 -17.14
N ARG A 172 -6.73 -8.83 -16.67
CA ARG A 172 -8.06 -8.34 -16.36
C ARG A 172 -8.01 -7.30 -15.25
N PHE A 173 -7.21 -7.57 -14.20
CA PHE A 173 -6.98 -6.61 -13.13
C PHE A 173 -6.34 -5.32 -13.65
N LEU A 174 -5.28 -5.42 -14.46
CA LEU A 174 -4.60 -4.28 -15.03
C LEU A 174 -5.53 -3.42 -15.91
N PHE A 175 -6.39 -4.03 -16.72
CA PHE A 175 -7.36 -3.28 -17.55
C PHE A 175 -8.46 -2.64 -16.71
N ALA A 176 -8.97 -3.34 -15.68
CA ALA A 176 -10.01 -2.81 -14.81
C ALA A 176 -9.50 -1.68 -13.91
N CYS A 177 -8.32 -1.84 -13.32
CA CYS A 177 -7.79 -0.93 -12.31
C CYS A 177 -6.75 0.05 -12.86
N GLY A 178 -6.02 -0.30 -13.92
CA GLY A 178 -4.89 0.50 -14.44
C GLY A 178 -5.30 1.85 -15.00
N VAL A 179 -6.43 1.94 -15.72
CA VAL A 179 -6.92 3.21 -16.26
C VAL A 179 -7.34 4.17 -15.15
N PRO A 180 -8.20 3.77 -14.17
CA PRO A 180 -8.50 4.64 -13.03
C PRO A 180 -7.26 5.04 -12.21
N ALA A 181 -6.32 4.11 -12.02
CA ALA A 181 -5.08 4.39 -11.31
C ALA A 181 -4.23 5.45 -12.04
N PHE A 182 -4.04 5.29 -13.36
CA PHE A 182 -3.33 6.27 -14.18
C PHE A 182 -3.99 7.66 -14.14
N LEU A 183 -5.30 7.72 -14.31
CA LEU A 183 -6.03 8.98 -14.24
C LEU A 183 -6.01 9.57 -12.81
N SER A 184 -5.94 8.73 -11.78
CA SER A 184 -5.74 9.18 -10.40
C SER A 184 -4.36 9.84 -10.20
N LEU A 185 -3.30 9.41 -10.92
CA LEU A 185 -2.02 10.12 -10.91
C LEU A 185 -2.17 11.56 -11.47
N VAL A 186 -2.95 11.72 -12.53
CA VAL A 186 -3.25 13.07 -13.09
C VAL A 186 -4.02 13.90 -12.05
N ILE A 187 -4.99 13.30 -11.35
CA ILE A 187 -5.73 13.97 -10.26
C ILE A 187 -4.78 14.38 -9.13
N VAL A 188 -3.88 13.50 -8.69
CA VAL A 188 -2.88 13.80 -7.65
C VAL A 188 -2.03 15.01 -8.07
N TYR A 189 -1.48 14.99 -9.28
CA TYR A 189 -0.72 16.12 -9.81
C TYR A 189 -1.54 17.40 -9.81
N TRP A 190 -2.73 17.37 -10.42
CA TRP A 190 -3.57 18.55 -10.58
C TRP A 190 -4.01 19.13 -9.23
N VAL A 191 -4.43 18.30 -8.28
CA VAL A 191 -4.86 18.75 -6.94
C VAL A 191 -3.70 19.40 -6.20
N VAL A 192 -2.52 18.75 -6.15
CA VAL A 192 -1.36 19.31 -5.46
C VAL A 192 -0.91 20.60 -6.11
N ALA A 193 -0.79 20.63 -7.44
CA ALA A 193 -0.42 21.85 -8.17
C ALA A 193 -1.41 23.00 -7.94
N ARG A 194 -2.71 22.69 -7.81
CA ARG A 194 -3.77 23.70 -7.60
C ARG A 194 -3.79 24.22 -6.17
N VAL A 195 -3.67 23.33 -5.19
CA VAL A 195 -3.71 23.66 -3.74
C VAL A 195 -2.47 24.46 -3.34
N TRP A 196 -1.31 24.10 -3.90
CA TRP A 196 -0.03 24.75 -3.60
C TRP A 196 0.40 25.76 -4.68
N ARG A 197 -0.54 26.26 -5.50
CA ARG A 197 -0.27 27.26 -6.52
C ARG A 197 0.35 28.52 -5.90
N GLY A 198 1.49 28.94 -6.44
CA GLY A 198 2.27 30.08 -5.93
C GLY A 198 3.14 29.78 -4.70
N ARG A 199 3.08 28.57 -4.16
CA ARG A 199 3.87 28.14 -2.99
C ARG A 199 4.82 26.98 -3.28
N LEU A 200 4.84 26.45 -4.49
CA LEU A 200 5.76 25.38 -4.88
C LEU A 200 7.24 25.81 -4.79
N SER A 201 7.48 27.12 -4.88
CA SER A 201 8.81 27.72 -4.81
C SER A 201 9.13 28.38 -3.46
N ASP A 202 8.20 28.37 -2.48
CA ASP A 202 8.34 29.07 -1.20
C ASP A 202 9.12 28.23 -0.17
N GLY A 203 10.21 27.62 -0.56
CA GLY A 203 11.13 26.99 0.37
C GLY A 203 11.94 28.07 1.09
N GLN A 204 12.05 27.99 2.41
CA GLN A 204 13.09 28.72 3.12
C GLN A 204 14.43 28.19 2.60
N ALA A 205 15.11 29.02 1.80
CA ALA A 205 16.48 28.72 1.44
C ALA A 205 17.28 28.56 2.77
N PRO A 206 17.83 27.40 3.06
CA PRO A 206 18.61 27.28 4.28
C PRO A 206 19.82 28.18 4.11
N ALA A 207 20.04 29.07 5.09
CA ALA A 207 21.32 29.70 5.25
C ALA A 207 22.37 28.57 5.35
N LEU A 208 23.23 28.46 4.35
CA LEU A 208 24.35 27.51 4.31
C LEU A 208 23.95 26.04 4.51
N VAL A 209 23.28 25.43 3.55
CA VAL A 209 23.38 23.98 3.42
C VAL A 209 24.73 23.67 2.78
N ASN A 210 25.61 23.06 3.56
CA ASN A 210 26.67 22.24 2.99
C ASN A 210 26.05 21.45 1.84
N ARG A 211 26.61 21.61 0.65
CA ARG A 211 26.39 20.70 -0.48
C ARG A 211 26.99 19.34 -0.06
N GLY A 212 26.38 18.77 1.00
CA GLY A 212 26.76 17.49 1.54
C GLY A 212 26.27 16.42 0.61
N GLU A 213 27.18 15.60 0.22
CA GLU A 213 27.08 14.39 -0.57
C GLU A 213 26.94 14.67 -2.07
N GLY A 214 28.00 14.35 -2.79
CA GLY A 214 28.02 14.26 -4.25
C GLY A 214 26.92 13.34 -4.77
N PRO A 215 26.75 13.21 -6.10
CA PRO A 215 25.78 12.30 -6.66
C PRO A 215 25.96 10.91 -6.03
N PRO A 216 24.87 10.24 -5.63
CA PRO A 216 24.97 8.85 -5.22
C PRO A 216 25.65 8.05 -6.33
N ASP A 217 26.40 7.03 -5.96
CA ASP A 217 26.99 6.14 -6.94
C ASP A 217 25.91 5.70 -7.93
N ALA A 218 26.25 5.68 -9.22
CA ALA A 218 25.35 5.18 -10.24
C ALA A 218 24.88 3.78 -9.84
N PRO A 219 23.58 3.45 -10.07
CA PRO A 219 23.07 2.13 -9.74
C PRO A 219 23.99 1.06 -10.30
N ARG A 220 24.36 0.08 -9.50
CA ARG A 220 25.23 -1.02 -9.94
C ARG A 220 24.55 -1.77 -11.08
N ALA A 221 25.02 -1.56 -12.31
CA ALA A 221 24.33 -1.99 -13.55
C ALA A 221 23.92 -3.47 -13.51
N TRP A 222 24.80 -4.38 -13.07
CA TRP A 222 24.46 -5.81 -12.98
C TRP A 222 23.36 -6.09 -11.95
N GLN A 223 23.39 -5.42 -10.79
CA GLN A 223 22.38 -5.64 -9.75
C GLN A 223 21.03 -5.07 -10.14
N LEU A 224 21.04 -3.91 -10.81
CA LEU A 224 19.84 -3.33 -11.39
C LEU A 224 19.25 -4.22 -12.50
N SER A 225 20.08 -4.70 -13.43
CA SER A 225 19.64 -5.61 -14.49
C SER A 225 19.06 -6.90 -13.93
N LYS A 226 19.66 -7.46 -12.88
CA LYS A 226 19.13 -8.63 -12.18
C LYS A 226 17.72 -8.38 -11.61
N GLY A 227 17.50 -7.24 -10.96
CA GLY A 227 16.19 -6.82 -10.48
C GLY A 227 15.18 -6.65 -11.63
N LEU A 228 15.57 -5.97 -12.72
CA LEU A 228 14.71 -5.77 -13.89
C LEU A 228 14.33 -7.08 -14.56
N ILE A 229 15.29 -8.01 -14.71
CA ILE A 229 15.00 -9.38 -15.22
C ILE A 229 14.00 -10.06 -14.27
N GLY A 230 14.19 -9.95 -12.95
CA GLY A 230 13.24 -10.47 -11.97
C GLY A 230 11.83 -9.92 -12.14
N VAL A 231 11.67 -8.61 -12.38
CA VAL A 231 10.36 -7.99 -12.68
C VAL A 231 9.77 -8.53 -13.98
N VAL A 232 10.55 -8.63 -15.05
CA VAL A 232 10.07 -9.17 -16.34
C VAL A 232 9.61 -10.62 -16.18
N VAL A 233 10.42 -11.46 -15.52
CA VAL A 233 10.07 -12.86 -15.25
C VAL A 233 8.80 -12.95 -14.39
N LEU A 234 8.66 -12.09 -13.38
CA LEU A 234 7.47 -11.99 -12.56
C LEU A 234 6.21 -11.68 -13.39
N LEU A 235 6.28 -10.64 -14.23
CA LEU A 235 5.16 -10.23 -15.07
C LEU A 235 4.77 -11.36 -16.05
N VAL A 236 5.76 -12.02 -16.66
CA VAL A 236 5.51 -13.18 -17.53
C VAL A 236 4.89 -14.33 -16.75
N ALA A 237 5.41 -14.66 -15.56
CA ALA A 237 4.88 -15.75 -14.73
C ALA A 237 3.41 -15.51 -14.36
N PHE A 238 3.04 -14.26 -14.06
CA PHE A 238 1.66 -13.90 -13.70
C PHE A 238 0.66 -13.95 -14.86
N THR A 239 1.15 -14.09 -16.09
CA THR A 239 0.31 -14.32 -17.28
C THR A 239 0.12 -15.81 -17.60
N THR A 240 0.83 -16.68 -16.90
CA THR A 240 0.78 -18.13 -17.09
C THR A 240 -0.12 -18.80 -16.05
N ALA A 241 -0.36 -20.10 -16.22
CA ALA A 241 -1.05 -20.92 -15.22
C ALA A 241 -0.13 -21.37 -14.07
N PHE A 242 1.14 -20.94 -14.05
CA PHE A 242 2.08 -21.31 -13.01
C PHE A 242 1.68 -20.66 -11.66
N PRO A 243 1.77 -21.38 -10.52
CA PRO A 243 1.40 -20.82 -9.22
C PRO A 243 2.21 -19.57 -8.90
N ARG A 244 1.52 -18.46 -8.64
CA ARG A 244 2.12 -17.13 -8.47
C ARG A 244 3.06 -17.04 -7.27
N ASP A 245 2.66 -17.63 -6.15
CA ASP A 245 3.44 -17.71 -4.93
C ASP A 245 4.77 -18.44 -5.13
N VAL A 246 4.74 -19.58 -5.84
CA VAL A 246 5.94 -20.35 -6.19
C VAL A 246 6.84 -19.56 -7.15
N ALA A 247 6.26 -18.91 -8.16
CA ALA A 247 7.03 -18.06 -9.09
C ALA A 247 7.76 -16.93 -8.37
N VAL A 248 7.05 -16.22 -7.48
CA VAL A 248 7.62 -15.10 -6.74
C VAL A 248 8.71 -15.55 -5.77
N LEU A 249 8.50 -16.68 -5.06
CA LEU A 249 9.53 -17.27 -4.20
C LEU A 249 10.76 -17.73 -4.99
N GLY A 250 10.58 -18.31 -6.18
CA GLY A 250 11.70 -18.69 -7.05
C GLY A 250 12.52 -17.48 -7.46
N ILE A 251 11.86 -16.37 -7.85
CA ILE A 251 12.52 -15.09 -8.18
C ILE A 251 13.25 -14.55 -6.95
N ALA A 252 12.61 -14.54 -5.78
CA ALA A 252 13.22 -14.10 -4.52
C ALA A 252 14.46 -14.92 -4.17
N GLY A 253 14.40 -16.25 -4.33
CA GLY A 253 15.53 -17.14 -4.15
C GLY A 253 16.71 -16.76 -5.07
N CYS A 254 16.43 -16.48 -6.36
CA CYS A 254 17.44 -15.97 -7.28
C CYS A 254 18.01 -14.61 -6.84
N MET A 255 17.20 -13.71 -6.25
CA MET A 255 17.70 -12.43 -5.74
C MET A 255 18.64 -12.62 -4.54
N LEU A 256 18.32 -13.54 -3.63
CA LEU A 256 19.14 -13.85 -2.46
C LEU A 256 20.54 -14.42 -2.81
N VAL A 257 20.65 -15.10 -3.94
CA VAL A 257 21.96 -15.57 -4.44
C VAL A 257 22.75 -14.40 -5.01
N SER A 258 23.61 -13.81 -4.22
CA SER A 258 24.41 -12.64 -4.59
C SER A 258 25.84 -12.77 -4.08
N ARG A 259 26.82 -12.35 -4.92
CA ARG A 259 28.24 -12.21 -4.49
C ARG A 259 28.54 -10.82 -3.90
N ARG A 260 27.58 -9.91 -3.92
CA ARG A 260 27.76 -8.49 -3.56
C ARG A 260 26.95 -8.07 -2.34
N PHE A 261 25.75 -8.62 -2.19
CA PHE A 261 24.86 -8.31 -1.08
C PHE A 261 24.74 -9.52 -0.17
N ALA A 262 24.90 -9.32 1.12
CA ALA A 262 24.63 -10.37 2.08
C ALA A 262 23.13 -10.64 2.13
N SER A 263 22.76 -11.90 2.24
CA SER A 263 21.32 -12.27 2.38
C SER A 263 20.69 -11.58 3.59
N ARG A 264 21.47 -11.37 4.66
CA ARG A 264 21.02 -10.64 5.85
C ARG A 264 20.60 -9.21 5.53
N ASP A 265 21.33 -8.50 4.67
CA ASP A 265 21.00 -7.12 4.29
C ASP A 265 19.70 -7.07 3.49
N MET A 266 19.50 -8.02 2.57
CA MET A 266 18.27 -8.13 1.80
C MET A 266 17.07 -8.47 2.69
N LEU A 267 17.22 -9.46 3.57
CA LEU A 267 16.17 -9.86 4.51
C LEU A 267 15.91 -8.79 5.58
N GLY A 268 16.88 -7.95 5.89
CA GLY A 268 16.74 -6.79 6.77
C GLY A 268 15.85 -5.68 6.21
N LEU A 269 15.63 -5.66 4.87
CA LEU A 269 14.72 -4.73 4.20
C LEU A 269 13.30 -5.30 4.01
N VAL A 270 13.08 -6.55 4.40
CA VAL A 270 11.74 -7.16 4.42
C VAL A 270 10.96 -6.57 5.59
N ASP A 271 9.73 -6.17 5.34
CA ASP A 271 8.80 -5.72 6.39
C ASP A 271 8.18 -6.93 7.11
N TRP A 272 8.93 -7.47 8.07
CA TRP A 272 8.48 -8.58 8.92
C TRP A 272 7.28 -8.21 9.78
N HIS A 273 7.13 -6.92 10.14
CA HIS A 273 5.98 -6.43 10.89
C HIS A 273 4.70 -6.58 10.08
N LEU A 274 4.74 -6.26 8.78
CA LEU A 274 3.59 -6.43 7.89
C LEU A 274 3.22 -7.91 7.74
N LEU A 275 4.19 -8.81 7.57
CA LEU A 275 3.93 -10.26 7.49
C LEU A 275 3.31 -10.80 8.79
N ALA A 276 3.82 -10.37 9.95
CA ALA A 276 3.26 -10.73 11.25
C ALA A 276 1.84 -10.16 11.43
N LEU A 277 1.59 -8.92 10.99
CA LEU A 277 0.26 -8.33 10.99
C LEU A 277 -0.74 -9.18 10.20
N PHE A 278 -0.38 -9.59 8.98
CA PHE A 278 -1.24 -10.46 8.16
C PHE A 278 -1.52 -11.79 8.84
N ALA A 279 -0.49 -12.45 9.39
CA ALA A 279 -0.66 -13.73 10.10
C ALA A 279 -1.63 -13.59 11.29
N GLY A 280 -1.46 -12.55 12.11
CA GLY A 280 -2.36 -12.25 13.23
C GLY A 280 -3.79 -11.97 12.77
N LEU A 281 -3.97 -11.18 11.73
CA LEU A 281 -5.28 -10.85 11.17
C LEU A 281 -5.97 -12.09 10.56
N PHE A 282 -5.25 -12.94 9.86
CA PHE A 282 -5.81 -14.18 9.31
C PHE A 282 -6.35 -15.11 10.42
N ILE A 283 -5.62 -15.24 11.52
CA ILE A 283 -6.07 -16.06 12.68
C ILE A 283 -7.32 -15.44 13.29
N LEU A 284 -7.31 -14.12 13.56
CA LEU A 284 -8.44 -13.41 14.18
C LEU A 284 -9.69 -13.43 13.32
N THR A 285 -9.55 -13.11 12.02
CA THR A 285 -10.69 -13.07 11.09
C THR A 285 -11.17 -14.48 10.75
N GLY A 286 -10.27 -15.46 10.69
CA GLY A 286 -10.63 -16.87 10.54
C GLY A 286 -11.45 -17.37 11.73
N ALA A 287 -10.99 -17.12 12.94
CA ALA A 287 -11.72 -17.47 14.16
C ALA A 287 -13.12 -16.83 14.21
N LEU A 288 -13.23 -15.57 13.79
CA LEU A 288 -14.52 -14.88 13.71
C LEU A 288 -15.43 -15.49 12.62
N ALA A 289 -14.88 -15.80 11.45
CA ALA A 289 -15.62 -16.42 10.35
C ALA A 289 -16.20 -17.80 10.76
N ASP A 290 -15.43 -18.59 11.48
CA ASP A 290 -15.85 -19.91 11.98
C ASP A 290 -17.04 -19.85 12.98
N THR A 291 -17.32 -18.66 13.56
CA THR A 291 -18.53 -18.47 14.38
C THR A 291 -19.83 -18.41 13.57
N GLY A 292 -19.75 -18.22 12.25
CA GLY A 292 -20.90 -18.01 11.36
C GLY A 292 -21.59 -16.64 11.49
N LEU A 293 -21.24 -15.84 12.49
CA LEU A 293 -21.86 -14.52 12.73
C LEU A 293 -21.63 -13.51 11.59
N PRO A 294 -20.42 -13.42 11.01
CA PRO A 294 -20.20 -12.49 9.91
C PRO A 294 -21.08 -12.78 8.69
N GLY A 295 -21.26 -14.07 8.34
CA GLY A 295 -22.16 -14.47 7.25
C GLY A 295 -23.60 -14.01 7.51
N GLN A 296 -24.12 -14.28 8.71
CA GLN A 296 -25.47 -13.83 9.11
C GLN A 296 -25.61 -12.31 9.04
N LEU A 297 -24.60 -11.55 9.44
CA LEU A 297 -24.60 -10.09 9.35
C LEU A 297 -24.61 -9.61 7.89
N VAL A 298 -23.82 -10.24 7.01
CA VAL A 298 -23.82 -9.94 5.57
C VAL A 298 -25.17 -10.22 4.96
N ASP A 299 -25.81 -11.34 5.29
CA ASP A 299 -27.16 -11.70 4.80
C ASP A 299 -28.23 -10.70 5.28
N GLN A 300 -28.14 -10.26 6.54
CA GLN A 300 -29.05 -9.25 7.10
C GLN A 300 -28.86 -7.88 6.42
N LEU A 301 -27.60 -7.47 6.17
CA LEU A 301 -27.31 -6.25 5.43
C LEU A 301 -27.85 -6.32 4.00
N ALA A 302 -27.66 -7.44 3.32
CA ALA A 302 -28.20 -7.65 1.98
C ALA A 302 -29.74 -7.58 1.96
N ALA A 303 -30.40 -8.21 2.93
CA ALA A 303 -31.83 -8.15 3.08
C ALA A 303 -32.38 -6.74 3.35
N SER A 304 -31.57 -5.89 4.01
CA SER A 304 -31.91 -4.47 4.25
C SER A 304 -31.56 -3.54 3.08
N GLY A 305 -31.09 -4.09 1.96
CA GLY A 305 -30.70 -3.32 0.77
C GLY A 305 -29.28 -2.78 0.79
N LEU A 306 -28.49 -3.12 1.82
CA LEU A 306 -27.07 -2.73 1.95
C LEU A 306 -26.15 -3.90 1.53
N ALA A 307 -26.32 -4.40 0.31
CA ALA A 307 -25.50 -5.47 -0.19
C ALA A 307 -24.04 -5.00 -0.42
N LEU A 308 -23.07 -5.87 -0.12
CA LEU A 308 -21.63 -5.57 -0.20
C LEU A 308 -21.15 -5.28 -1.63
N ASP A 309 -21.83 -5.80 -2.64
CA ASP A 309 -21.53 -5.58 -4.06
C ASP A 309 -22.04 -4.24 -4.60
N ARG A 310 -22.85 -3.50 -3.83
CA ARG A 310 -23.29 -2.16 -4.21
C ARG A 310 -22.18 -1.15 -4.04
N LEU A 311 -21.84 -0.43 -5.12
CA LEU A 311 -20.73 0.55 -5.13
C LEU A 311 -20.82 1.61 -4.02
N PRO A 312 -22.00 2.22 -3.72
CA PRO A 312 -22.07 3.23 -2.66
C PRO A 312 -21.71 2.65 -1.28
N PHE A 313 -22.15 1.43 -0.98
CA PHE A 313 -21.83 0.76 0.27
C PHE A 313 -20.34 0.38 0.33
N LEU A 314 -19.83 -0.26 -0.74
CA LEU A 314 -18.43 -0.67 -0.83
C LEU A 314 -17.48 0.53 -0.78
N GLY A 315 -17.84 1.63 -1.45
CA GLY A 315 -17.09 2.88 -1.41
C GLY A 315 -17.07 3.50 -0.01
N ALA A 316 -18.22 3.63 0.65
CA ALA A 316 -18.33 4.14 2.01
C ALA A 316 -17.55 3.26 3.01
N PHE A 317 -17.73 1.93 2.92
CA PHE A 317 -16.97 0.97 3.74
C PHE A 317 -15.46 1.13 3.54
N SER A 318 -15.00 1.16 2.28
CA SER A 318 -13.58 1.28 1.96
C SER A 318 -12.98 2.56 2.52
N VAL A 319 -13.66 3.71 2.38
CA VAL A 319 -13.21 5.00 2.93
C VAL A 319 -13.13 4.97 4.45
N LEU A 320 -14.20 4.53 5.10
CA LEU A 320 -14.28 4.53 6.56
C LEU A 320 -13.28 3.52 7.16
N ALA A 321 -13.27 2.29 6.67
CA ALA A 321 -12.43 1.23 7.20
C ALA A 321 -10.93 1.52 6.94
N SER A 322 -10.56 1.91 5.71
CA SER A 322 -9.16 2.23 5.38
C SER A 322 -8.59 3.35 6.23
N ASN A 323 -9.39 4.39 6.53
CA ASN A 323 -8.93 5.52 7.32
C ASN A 323 -9.06 5.32 8.85
N SER A 324 -9.74 4.28 9.29
CA SER A 324 -9.87 3.90 10.70
C SER A 324 -8.86 2.82 11.09
N ILE A 325 -9.00 1.63 10.51
CA ILE A 325 -8.19 0.45 10.87
C ILE A 325 -7.01 0.23 9.91
N GLY A 326 -7.00 0.90 8.76
CA GLY A 326 -6.01 0.74 7.68
C GLY A 326 -6.50 -0.14 6.54
N ASN A 327 -5.88 0.03 5.35
CA ASN A 327 -6.29 -0.64 4.11
C ASN A 327 -6.24 -2.18 4.23
N VAL A 328 -5.13 -2.69 4.75
CA VAL A 328 -4.88 -4.14 4.86
C VAL A 328 -5.89 -4.83 5.80
N PRO A 329 -6.06 -4.39 7.07
CA PRO A 329 -7.04 -5.00 7.97
C PRO A 329 -8.47 -4.94 7.45
N ALA A 330 -8.84 -3.84 6.77
CA ALA A 330 -10.16 -3.67 6.17
C ALA A 330 -10.42 -4.71 5.08
N VAL A 331 -9.44 -4.93 4.20
CA VAL A 331 -9.58 -5.90 3.10
C VAL A 331 -9.51 -7.34 3.62
N VAL A 332 -8.62 -7.66 4.58
CA VAL A 332 -8.55 -9.00 5.20
C VAL A 332 -9.91 -9.36 5.82
N LEU A 333 -10.50 -8.43 6.57
CA LEU A 333 -11.82 -8.65 7.17
C LEU A 333 -12.88 -8.93 6.10
N LEU A 334 -12.97 -8.04 5.10
CA LEU A 334 -14.02 -8.14 4.08
C LEU A 334 -13.89 -9.43 3.25
N MET A 335 -12.67 -9.78 2.83
CA MET A 335 -12.42 -11.01 2.05
C MET A 335 -12.72 -12.30 2.83
N LYS A 336 -12.69 -12.27 4.16
CA LYS A 336 -13.05 -13.44 4.99
C LYS A 336 -14.55 -13.57 5.24
N VAL A 337 -15.27 -12.45 5.29
CA VAL A 337 -16.72 -12.46 5.55
C VAL A 337 -17.56 -12.51 4.27
N TRP A 338 -17.00 -12.16 3.13
CA TRP A 338 -17.68 -12.13 1.84
C TRP A 338 -17.44 -13.43 1.07
N ALA A 339 -18.38 -14.38 1.20
CA ALA A 339 -18.18 -15.74 0.71
C ALA A 339 -17.97 -15.82 -0.83
N HIS A 340 -18.74 -15.04 -1.61
CA HIS A 340 -18.73 -15.10 -3.08
C HIS A 340 -18.77 -13.70 -3.70
N PRO A 341 -17.66 -12.92 -3.57
CA PRO A 341 -17.62 -11.59 -4.15
C PRO A 341 -17.60 -11.65 -5.68
N PRO A 342 -18.46 -10.88 -6.38
CA PRO A 342 -18.38 -10.76 -7.83
C PRO A 342 -17.03 -10.16 -8.26
N GLU A 343 -16.50 -10.61 -9.40
CA GLU A 343 -15.18 -10.16 -9.90
C GLU A 343 -15.11 -8.62 -10.02
N GLY A 344 -16.16 -7.97 -10.50
CA GLY A 344 -16.22 -6.52 -10.60
C GLY A 344 -16.17 -5.80 -9.25
N ALA A 345 -16.81 -6.37 -8.22
CA ALA A 345 -16.76 -5.82 -6.87
C ALA A 345 -15.36 -5.97 -6.24
N LEU A 346 -14.60 -7.00 -6.60
CA LEU A 346 -13.20 -7.14 -6.21
C LEU A 346 -12.31 -6.07 -6.84
N TYR A 347 -12.53 -5.70 -8.11
CA TYR A 347 -11.84 -4.56 -8.73
C TYR A 347 -12.19 -3.24 -8.04
N ALA A 348 -13.47 -3.05 -7.69
CA ALA A 348 -13.88 -1.88 -6.93
C ALA A 348 -13.26 -1.84 -5.54
N LEU A 349 -13.23 -2.96 -4.82
CA LEU A 349 -12.58 -3.06 -3.51
C LEU A 349 -11.09 -2.72 -3.59
N ALA A 350 -10.38 -3.23 -4.59
CA ALA A 350 -8.97 -2.95 -4.81
C ALA A 350 -8.71 -1.45 -5.06
N LEU A 351 -9.49 -0.83 -5.96
CA LEU A 351 -9.40 0.59 -6.25
C LEU A 351 -9.79 1.44 -5.03
N PHE A 352 -10.94 1.15 -4.44
CA PHE A 352 -11.49 2.00 -3.39
C PHE A 352 -10.67 1.92 -2.11
N SER A 353 -10.26 0.74 -1.66
CA SER A 353 -9.42 0.59 -0.47
C SER A 353 -8.05 1.29 -0.64
N THR A 354 -7.46 1.22 -1.84
CA THR A 354 -6.17 1.83 -2.10
C THR A 354 -6.28 3.35 -2.26
N LEU A 355 -7.24 3.85 -3.06
CA LEU A 355 -7.41 5.29 -3.28
C LEU A 355 -7.95 6.01 -2.04
N ALA A 356 -8.77 5.34 -1.20
CA ALA A 356 -9.21 5.85 0.09
C ALA A 356 -8.04 6.14 1.04
N GLY A 357 -6.92 5.44 0.88
CA GLY A 357 -5.70 5.67 1.64
C GLY A 357 -5.11 7.08 1.48
N ASN A 358 -5.47 7.79 0.42
CA ASN A 358 -5.02 9.16 0.21
C ASN A 358 -5.80 10.20 1.02
N LEU A 359 -6.94 9.85 1.63
CA LEU A 359 -7.84 10.80 2.29
C LEU A 359 -7.14 11.54 3.45
N LEU A 360 -6.62 10.77 4.39
CA LEU A 360 -5.98 11.27 5.61
C LEU A 360 -4.61 10.63 5.81
N LEU A 361 -3.76 11.25 6.63
CA LEU A 361 -2.43 10.70 6.93
C LEU A 361 -2.46 9.24 7.44
N PRO A 362 -3.31 8.85 8.40
CA PRO A 362 -3.33 7.48 8.90
C PRO A 362 -3.97 6.47 7.94
N GLY A 363 -4.54 6.93 6.82
CA GLY A 363 -5.25 6.11 5.85
C GLY A 363 -4.35 5.14 5.06
N SER A 364 -3.04 5.38 5.01
CA SER A 364 -2.09 4.52 4.28
C SER A 364 -0.74 4.47 4.98
N LEU A 365 -0.09 3.31 4.95
CA LEU A 365 1.29 3.15 5.41
C LEU A 365 2.25 4.06 4.64
N ALA A 366 2.08 4.20 3.33
CA ALA A 366 2.91 5.09 2.52
C ALA A 366 2.86 6.55 3.01
N ASN A 367 1.70 7.04 3.44
CA ASN A 367 1.57 8.37 4.01
C ASN A 367 2.34 8.49 5.35
N ILE A 368 2.17 7.51 6.23
CA ILE A 368 2.83 7.47 7.56
C ILE A 368 4.34 7.43 7.38
N ILE A 369 4.85 6.53 6.54
CA ILE A 369 6.27 6.39 6.23
C ILE A 369 6.82 7.72 5.69
N THR A 370 6.11 8.36 4.76
CA THR A 370 6.52 9.65 4.21
C THR A 370 6.65 10.72 5.31
N VAL A 371 5.70 10.80 6.24
CA VAL A 371 5.74 11.75 7.37
C VAL A 371 6.93 11.46 8.29
N GLU A 372 7.12 10.21 8.70
CA GLU A 372 8.19 9.79 9.60
C GLU A 372 9.57 10.02 8.99
N ARG A 373 9.76 9.61 7.73
CA ARG A 373 11.03 9.79 7.02
C ARG A 373 11.34 11.28 6.75
N ALA A 374 10.32 12.09 6.47
CA ALA A 374 10.46 13.53 6.32
C ALA A 374 10.84 14.20 7.65
N ALA A 375 10.18 13.80 8.75
CA ALA A 375 10.46 14.31 10.10
C ALA A 375 11.90 13.99 10.52
N ALA A 376 12.42 12.80 10.22
CA ALA A 376 13.78 12.39 10.51
C ALA A 376 14.85 13.30 9.85
N VAL A 377 14.52 13.95 8.74
CA VAL A 377 15.38 14.93 8.05
C VAL A 377 14.90 16.36 8.27
N GLY A 378 14.04 16.61 9.28
CA GLY A 378 13.60 17.92 9.73
C GLY A 378 12.57 18.61 8.82
N VAL A 379 11.78 17.84 8.04
CA VAL A 379 10.60 18.33 7.31
C VAL A 379 9.35 17.87 8.01
N THR A 380 8.53 18.80 8.52
CA THR A 380 7.25 18.48 9.15
C THR A 380 6.12 18.57 8.15
N LEU A 381 5.41 17.47 7.91
CA LEU A 381 4.20 17.41 7.11
C LEU A 381 2.99 17.32 8.03
N GLY A 382 2.21 18.41 8.09
CA GLY A 382 1.07 18.52 8.99
C GLY A 382 -0.16 17.77 8.46
N PHE A 383 -1.03 17.34 9.38
CA PHE A 383 -2.32 16.73 9.05
C PHE A 383 -3.17 17.61 8.12
N ARG A 384 -3.22 18.93 8.39
CA ARG A 384 -3.98 19.87 7.54
C ARG A 384 -3.40 20.04 6.16
N ASP A 385 -2.06 20.02 6.03
CA ASP A 385 -1.39 20.14 4.73
C ASP A 385 -1.74 18.95 3.84
N HIS A 386 -1.71 17.75 4.42
CA HIS A 386 -2.12 16.53 3.71
C HIS A 386 -3.61 16.56 3.38
N ALA A 387 -4.50 16.81 4.37
CA ALA A 387 -5.94 16.72 4.19
C ALA A 387 -6.48 17.69 3.12
N ARG A 388 -5.88 18.89 2.99
CA ARG A 388 -6.24 19.84 1.91
C ARG A 388 -6.06 19.28 0.51
N CYS A 389 -5.09 18.40 0.31
CA CYS A 389 -4.90 17.70 -0.95
C CYS A 389 -5.59 16.33 -0.92
N GLY A 390 -5.50 15.60 0.20
CA GLY A 390 -5.99 14.24 0.37
C GLY A 390 -7.49 14.13 0.12
N VAL A 391 -8.28 15.03 0.69
CA VAL A 391 -9.74 15.01 0.51
C VAL A 391 -10.14 15.15 -0.96
N PRO A 392 -9.77 16.22 -1.69
CA PRO A 392 -10.17 16.34 -3.09
C PRO A 392 -9.58 15.26 -3.99
N MET A 393 -8.32 14.82 -3.78
CA MET A 393 -7.76 13.76 -4.62
C MET A 393 -8.46 12.42 -4.41
N THR A 394 -8.84 12.08 -3.17
CA THR A 394 -9.59 10.85 -2.88
C THR A 394 -11.00 10.90 -3.48
N VAL A 395 -11.74 11.97 -3.25
CA VAL A 395 -13.10 12.11 -3.77
C VAL A 395 -13.11 12.01 -5.30
N LEU A 396 -12.24 12.78 -5.97
CA LEU A 396 -12.16 12.75 -7.44
C LEU A 396 -11.72 11.39 -7.97
N SER A 397 -10.75 10.74 -7.34
CA SER A 397 -10.28 9.42 -7.77
C SER A 397 -11.32 8.32 -7.57
N LEU A 398 -12.06 8.35 -6.45
CA LEU A 398 -13.14 7.39 -6.21
C LEU A 398 -14.32 7.60 -7.16
N LEU A 399 -14.72 8.83 -7.42
CA LEU A 399 -15.75 9.14 -8.42
C LEU A 399 -15.33 8.68 -9.81
N LEU A 400 -14.09 8.96 -10.20
CA LEU A 400 -13.54 8.49 -11.47
C LEU A 400 -13.55 6.97 -11.58
N ALA A 401 -13.08 6.28 -10.54
CA ALA A 401 -13.07 4.82 -10.51
C ALA A 401 -14.49 4.23 -10.59
N THR A 402 -15.44 4.84 -9.89
CA THR A 402 -16.86 4.46 -9.95
C THR A 402 -17.42 4.59 -11.36
N VAL A 403 -17.24 5.77 -11.99
CA VAL A 403 -17.71 6.03 -13.37
C VAL A 403 -17.07 5.05 -14.35
N TRP A 404 -15.77 4.79 -14.21
CA TRP A 404 -15.07 3.83 -15.07
C TRP A 404 -15.62 2.41 -14.95
N LEU A 405 -15.77 1.90 -13.72
CA LEU A 405 -16.25 0.54 -13.48
C LEU A 405 -17.69 0.32 -13.99
N LEU A 406 -18.54 1.34 -13.86
CA LEU A 406 -19.89 1.34 -14.41
C LEU A 406 -19.89 1.41 -15.94
N ALA A 407 -19.12 2.33 -16.52
CA ALA A 407 -19.05 2.54 -17.97
C ALA A 407 -18.50 1.32 -18.71
N MET A 408 -17.58 0.59 -18.10
CA MET A 408 -16.98 -0.62 -18.66
C MET A 408 -17.77 -1.90 -18.35
N GLY A 409 -18.87 -1.79 -17.61
CA GLY A 409 -19.73 -2.92 -17.29
C GLY A 409 -19.14 -3.93 -16.30
N TYR A 410 -18.10 -3.53 -15.55
CA TYR A 410 -17.55 -4.39 -14.50
C TYR A 410 -18.53 -4.59 -13.34
N ILE A 411 -19.37 -3.59 -13.08
CA ILE A 411 -20.43 -3.63 -12.06
C ILE A 411 -21.71 -3.08 -12.69
N ALA A 412 -22.84 -3.69 -12.38
CA ALA A 412 -24.13 -3.19 -12.82
C ALA A 412 -24.49 -1.87 -12.11
N ALA A 413 -25.04 -0.92 -12.86
CA ALA A 413 -25.73 0.22 -12.28
C ALA A 413 -27.00 -0.30 -11.59
N VAL A 414 -27.12 -0.10 -10.29
CA VAL A 414 -28.31 -0.49 -9.51
C VAL A 414 -29.37 0.60 -9.59
#